data_0cf28ffd305b14229699fd1eed4ac1ad
#
_entry.id   0cf28ffd305b14229699fd1eed4ac1ad
#
_cell.length_a   1.000
_cell.length_b   1.000
_cell.length_c   1.000
_cell.angle_alpha   90.00
_cell.angle_beta   90.00
_cell.angle_gamma   90.00
#
_symmetry.space_group_name_H-M   'P 1'
#
loop_
_entity.id
_entity.type
_entity.pdbx_description
1 polymer ?
#
loop_
_entity_poly.entity_id
_entity_poly.type
_entity_poly.pdbx_seq_one_letter_code
_entity_poly.pdbx_strand_id
1 'polypeptide(L)'
;MSRPSRPDPRKRRTLAVLAGIAAAAAMPARPAAAADAAGIHTRAIPTTGERLPVVGLGTWITFDVGDSPASRSTLLPVLRDFLASGGRVIDSSPMYGSSEEVIGDLARELRRPPMFSATKIWTPGRWAGAQQVERSLKLWGVERLDLVQVHNMLDWRTHLPTLAALKREGRIRYLGITTSHGRRHDELERAMREVAFDFVQFTYSAADRDAEARLLPLARDRGAAVIANRPFDGGDLFDRVRGRALPSWAAEIDCTNWAQLLLKFVVSHPAVTCAIPATSQAAHLRENVGALRGRLPDAAMRRLIAQAAG
;
A
#
# COMPACT_ATOMS: atom_id res chain seq x y z
N MET A 1 -75.47 -41.71 -34.11
CA MET A 1 -75.58 -41.70 -35.55
C MET A 1 -74.70 -40.59 -36.06
N SER A 2 -73.81 -40.88 -37.03
CA SER A 2 -73.07 -40.00 -37.92
C SER A 2 -71.95 -39.16 -37.28
N ARG A 3 -70.73 -39.67 -37.50
CA ARG A 3 -69.50 -38.87 -37.48
C ARG A 3 -69.45 -37.86 -38.60
N PRO A 4 -68.70 -36.76 -38.48
CA PRO A 4 -67.85 -36.34 -39.54
C PRO A 4 -66.38 -36.13 -39.17
N SER A 5 -65.63 -36.31 -40.17
CA SER A 5 -64.25 -36.42 -40.54
C SER A 5 -63.28 -35.34 -40.12
N ARG A 6 -62.02 -35.80 -39.92
CA ARG A 6 -60.82 -34.98 -39.80
C ARG A 6 -60.45 -34.30 -41.12
N PRO A 7 -59.74 -33.17 -41.07
CA PRO A 7 -58.76 -32.80 -42.09
C PRO A 7 -57.30 -32.86 -41.62
N ASP A 8 -56.45 -33.25 -42.56
CA ASP A 8 -55.04 -33.52 -42.59
C ASP A 8 -54.20 -32.23 -42.46
N PRO A 9 -53.11 -32.20 -41.67
CA PRO A 9 -52.18 -31.06 -41.68
C PRO A 9 -50.97 -31.33 -42.56
N ARG A 10 -50.92 -30.74 -43.72
CA ARG A 10 -49.73 -30.68 -44.57
C ARG A 10 -48.76 -29.57 -44.09
N LYS A 11 -47.64 -30.04 -43.62
CA LYS A 11 -46.25 -29.53 -43.80
C LYS A 11 -46.05 -28.05 -44.19
N ARG A 12 -45.56 -27.26 -43.27
CA ARG A 12 -44.60 -26.20 -43.63
C ARG A 12 -43.31 -26.39 -42.82
N ARG A 13 -42.23 -26.80 -43.53
CA ARG A 13 -40.87 -26.77 -43.03
C ARG A 13 -40.41 -25.30 -43.09
N THR A 14 -40.13 -24.70 -41.94
CA THR A 14 -39.40 -23.44 -41.87
C THR A 14 -37.99 -23.77 -41.45
N LEU A 15 -37.01 -23.46 -42.28
CA LEU A 15 -35.60 -23.52 -41.98
C LEU A 15 -35.28 -22.46 -40.92
N ALA A 16 -34.80 -22.86 -39.74
CA ALA A 16 -34.18 -21.98 -38.78
C ALA A 16 -32.69 -21.85 -39.14
N VAL A 17 -32.30 -20.65 -39.60
CA VAL A 17 -30.88 -20.28 -39.78
C VAL A 17 -30.34 -19.97 -38.37
N LEU A 18 -29.45 -20.82 -37.90
CA LEU A 18 -28.66 -20.58 -36.70
C LEU A 18 -27.58 -19.55 -37.02
N ALA A 19 -27.82 -18.28 -36.68
CA ALA A 19 -26.76 -17.26 -36.64
C ALA A 19 -25.98 -17.44 -35.34
N GLY A 20 -24.81 -18.03 -35.42
CA GLY A 20 -23.85 -18.10 -34.32
C GLY A 20 -23.28 -16.71 -33.99
N ILE A 21 -23.70 -16.12 -32.90
CA ILE A 21 -23.06 -14.92 -32.34
C ILE A 21 -21.83 -15.40 -31.58
N ALA A 22 -20.65 -15.22 -32.14
CA ALA A 22 -19.40 -15.35 -31.42
C ALA A 22 -19.31 -14.21 -30.42
N ALA A 23 -19.58 -14.49 -29.13
CA ALA A 23 -19.32 -13.58 -28.04
C ALA A 23 -17.78 -13.50 -27.85
N ALA A 24 -17.16 -12.48 -28.43
CA ALA A 24 -15.80 -12.11 -28.07
C ALA A 24 -15.81 -11.69 -26.60
N ALA A 25 -15.24 -12.52 -25.72
CA ALA A 25 -15.01 -12.18 -24.34
C ALA A 25 -14.04 -10.98 -24.30
N ALA A 26 -14.58 -9.79 -24.08
CA ALA A 26 -13.79 -8.61 -23.80
C ALA A 26 -13.07 -8.84 -22.46
N MET A 27 -11.75 -9.07 -22.51
CA MET A 27 -10.91 -9.04 -21.32
C MET A 27 -11.10 -7.68 -20.64
N PRO A 28 -11.39 -7.63 -19.34
CA PRO A 28 -11.49 -6.36 -18.64
C PRO A 28 -10.15 -5.62 -18.77
N ALA A 29 -10.18 -4.43 -19.35
CA ALA A 29 -9.01 -3.55 -19.40
C ALA A 29 -8.50 -3.35 -17.97
N ARG A 30 -7.22 -3.65 -17.74
CA ARG A 30 -6.53 -3.37 -16.47
C ARG A 30 -6.74 -1.89 -16.15
N PRO A 31 -7.21 -1.54 -14.93
CA PRO A 31 -7.26 -0.14 -14.56
C PRO A 31 -5.82 0.39 -14.51
N ALA A 32 -5.47 1.28 -15.43
CA ALA A 32 -4.30 2.12 -15.29
C ALA A 32 -4.44 2.88 -13.95
N ALA A 33 -3.33 3.07 -13.22
CA ALA A 33 -3.35 3.92 -12.03
C ALA A 33 -3.91 5.29 -12.45
N ALA A 34 -5.11 5.63 -12.00
CA ALA A 34 -5.71 6.91 -12.32
C ALA A 34 -4.93 8.00 -11.59
N ALA A 35 -4.55 9.05 -12.30
CA ALA A 35 -4.08 10.28 -11.67
C ALA A 35 -5.31 11.01 -11.10
N ASP A 36 -5.27 11.37 -9.81
CA ASP A 36 -6.30 12.22 -9.23
C ASP A 36 -6.20 13.66 -9.79
N ALA A 37 -7.16 14.52 -9.46
CA ALA A 37 -7.21 15.93 -9.90
C ALA A 37 -5.91 16.72 -9.58
N ALA A 38 -5.07 16.25 -8.67
CA ALA A 38 -3.75 16.78 -8.35
C ALA A 38 -2.62 16.26 -9.26
N GLY A 39 -2.89 15.38 -10.24
CA GLY A 39 -1.89 14.80 -11.14
C GLY A 39 -0.92 13.84 -10.45
N ILE A 40 -1.29 13.23 -9.30
CA ILE A 40 -0.47 12.24 -8.59
C ILE A 40 -0.99 10.82 -8.85
N HIS A 41 -0.07 9.86 -8.77
CA HIS A 41 -0.43 8.44 -8.84
C HIS A 41 -1.12 7.99 -7.56
N THR A 42 -2.26 7.36 -7.72
CA THR A 42 -3.03 6.76 -6.61
C THR A 42 -3.39 5.31 -6.94
N ARG A 43 -3.64 4.50 -5.90
CA ARG A 43 -4.17 3.14 -6.02
C ARG A 43 -5.36 2.94 -5.11
N ALA A 44 -6.33 2.19 -5.60
CA ALA A 44 -7.48 1.83 -4.80
C ALA A 44 -7.12 0.77 -3.75
N ILE A 45 -7.66 0.91 -2.55
CA ILE A 45 -7.76 -0.17 -1.57
C ILE A 45 -8.81 -1.15 -2.13
N PRO A 46 -8.46 -2.42 -2.39
CA PRO A 46 -9.36 -3.33 -3.09
C PRO A 46 -10.70 -3.55 -2.38
N THR A 47 -10.72 -3.53 -1.04
CA THR A 47 -11.92 -3.80 -0.24
C THR A 47 -12.94 -2.65 -0.25
N THR A 48 -12.54 -1.41 -0.55
CA THR A 48 -13.42 -0.24 -0.45
C THR A 48 -13.43 0.65 -1.70
N GLY A 49 -12.43 0.54 -2.55
CA GLY A 49 -12.23 1.45 -3.68
C GLY A 49 -11.61 2.81 -3.29
N GLU A 50 -11.41 3.11 -2.00
CA GLU A 50 -10.73 4.32 -1.56
C GLU A 50 -9.33 4.43 -2.17
N ARG A 51 -8.98 5.60 -2.67
CA ARG A 51 -7.71 5.80 -3.37
C ARG A 51 -6.64 6.38 -2.46
N LEU A 52 -5.50 5.74 -2.42
CA LEU A 52 -4.33 6.20 -1.67
C LEU A 52 -3.20 6.63 -2.61
N PRO A 53 -2.47 7.72 -2.30
CA PRO A 53 -1.23 8.05 -2.97
C PRO A 53 -0.23 6.89 -2.92
N VAL A 54 0.46 6.62 -4.01
CA VAL A 54 1.37 5.45 -4.11
C VAL A 54 2.66 5.59 -3.30
N VAL A 55 2.97 6.80 -2.79
CA VAL A 55 4.10 7.05 -1.88
C VAL A 55 3.55 7.60 -0.57
N GLY A 56 3.85 6.92 0.52
CA GLY A 56 3.60 7.30 1.90
C GLY A 56 4.87 7.74 2.62
N LEU A 57 4.78 7.89 3.94
CA LEU A 57 5.87 8.27 4.82
C LEU A 57 6.00 7.24 5.94
N GLY A 58 7.11 6.49 5.95
CA GLY A 58 7.53 5.65 7.07
C GLY A 58 8.22 6.49 8.14
N THR A 59 8.14 6.07 9.40
CA THR A 59 8.65 6.86 10.54
C THR A 59 9.66 6.11 11.41
N TRP A 60 9.98 4.86 11.09
CA TRP A 60 10.93 4.06 11.85
C TRP A 60 12.30 4.76 11.93
N ILE A 61 12.84 4.93 13.16
CA ILE A 61 14.08 5.65 13.48
C ILE A 61 14.01 7.16 13.17
N THR A 62 13.37 7.55 12.07
CA THR A 62 13.45 8.93 11.55
C THR A 62 12.60 9.92 12.33
N PHE A 63 11.54 9.46 13.03
CA PHE A 63 10.67 10.26 13.88
C PHE A 63 10.83 9.96 15.36
N ASP A 64 11.73 9.07 15.75
CA ASP A 64 12.06 8.80 17.15
C ASP A 64 13.09 9.83 17.63
N VAL A 65 12.63 11.05 17.91
CA VAL A 65 13.48 12.19 18.30
C VAL A 65 13.27 12.62 19.75
N GLY A 66 12.53 11.82 20.55
CA GLY A 66 12.26 12.08 21.97
C GLY A 66 11.35 13.28 22.21
N ASP A 67 11.52 13.92 23.37
CA ASP A 67 10.60 14.96 23.86
C ASP A 67 11.08 16.40 23.57
N SER A 68 12.27 16.57 23.01
CA SER A 68 12.83 17.89 22.72
C SER A 68 12.01 18.64 21.68
N PRO A 69 11.39 19.79 21.99
CA PRO A 69 10.66 20.61 21.02
C PRO A 69 11.54 21.00 19.82
N ALA A 70 12.83 21.29 20.05
CA ALA A 70 13.76 21.63 18.99
C ALA A 70 13.96 20.46 18.02
N SER A 71 14.13 19.24 18.53
CA SER A 71 14.26 18.04 17.69
C SER A 71 12.97 17.75 16.93
N ARG A 72 11.80 17.87 17.57
CA ARG A 72 10.49 17.69 16.92
C ARG A 72 10.26 18.72 15.81
N SER A 73 10.63 19.98 16.04
CA SER A 73 10.45 21.06 15.05
C SER A 73 11.25 20.84 13.75
N THR A 74 12.37 20.10 13.79
CA THR A 74 13.14 19.76 12.57
C THR A 74 12.35 18.87 11.60
N LEU A 75 11.35 18.12 12.09
CA LEU A 75 10.51 17.25 11.31
C LEU A 75 9.25 17.94 10.74
N LEU A 76 8.93 19.15 11.24
CA LEU A 76 7.76 19.89 10.74
C LEU A 76 7.81 20.15 9.24
N PRO A 77 8.94 20.58 8.63
CA PRO A 77 9.04 20.71 7.18
C PRO A 77 8.84 19.38 6.44
N VAL A 78 9.30 18.25 7.02
CA VAL A 78 9.11 16.92 6.41
C VAL A 78 7.64 16.59 6.30
N LEU A 79 6.88 16.68 7.40
CA LEU A 79 5.45 16.38 7.41
C LEU A 79 4.65 17.36 6.56
N ARG A 80 4.94 18.66 6.67
CA ARG A 80 4.27 19.71 5.88
C ARG A 80 4.46 19.51 4.38
N ASP A 81 5.72 19.31 3.92
CA ASP A 81 6.05 19.16 2.51
C ASP A 81 5.49 17.85 1.94
N PHE A 82 5.44 16.77 2.76
CA PHE A 82 4.78 15.51 2.42
C PHE A 82 3.30 15.71 2.09
N LEU A 83 2.57 16.35 3.01
CA LEU A 83 1.13 16.59 2.85
C LEU A 83 0.84 17.57 1.71
N ALA A 84 1.65 18.62 1.56
CA ALA A 84 1.54 19.60 0.47
C ALA A 84 1.79 18.97 -0.92
N SER A 85 2.62 17.92 -0.99
CA SER A 85 2.88 17.19 -2.23
C SER A 85 1.74 16.24 -2.65
N GLY A 86 0.72 16.08 -1.80
CA GLY A 86 -0.40 15.17 -2.01
C GLY A 86 -0.25 13.84 -1.27
N GLY A 87 0.83 13.63 -0.51
CA GLY A 87 0.99 12.47 0.37
C GLY A 87 -0.09 12.42 1.45
N ARG A 88 -0.45 11.20 1.90
CA ARG A 88 -1.47 11.01 2.94
C ARG A 88 -1.12 9.90 3.91
N VAL A 89 -0.58 8.77 3.44
CA VAL A 89 -0.30 7.59 4.26
C VAL A 89 0.93 7.84 5.12
N ILE A 90 0.76 7.80 6.44
CA ILE A 90 1.86 7.88 7.40
C ILE A 90 1.84 6.58 8.21
N ASP A 91 2.94 5.83 8.16
CA ASP A 91 3.06 4.52 8.82
C ASP A 91 4.01 4.62 10.02
N SER A 92 3.48 4.32 11.20
CA SER A 92 4.21 4.28 12.46
C SER A 92 3.99 2.97 13.23
N SER A 93 4.48 2.90 14.46
CA SER A 93 4.31 1.76 15.36
C SER A 93 4.63 2.16 16.80
N PRO A 94 3.97 1.57 17.81
CA PRO A 94 4.39 1.67 19.20
C PRO A 94 5.83 1.23 19.48
N MET A 95 6.41 0.41 18.58
CA MET A 95 7.81 0.00 18.64
C MET A 95 8.80 1.11 18.26
N TYR A 96 8.33 2.21 17.65
CA TYR A 96 9.19 3.25 17.09
C TYR A 96 9.42 4.41 18.07
N GLY A 97 9.57 4.11 19.35
CA GLY A 97 9.86 5.09 20.40
C GLY A 97 8.83 6.21 20.47
N SER A 98 9.28 7.45 20.30
CA SER A 98 8.43 8.66 20.34
C SER A 98 7.69 8.97 19.04
N SER A 99 7.85 8.18 17.99
CA SER A 99 7.37 8.52 16.62
C SER A 99 5.88 8.85 16.56
N GLU A 100 5.01 8.08 17.24
CA GLU A 100 3.55 8.32 17.22
C GLU A 100 3.18 9.64 17.90
N GLU A 101 3.83 9.96 19.00
CA GLU A 101 3.62 11.22 19.72
C GLU A 101 4.11 12.42 18.90
N VAL A 102 5.29 12.29 18.29
CA VAL A 102 5.86 13.31 17.38
C VAL A 102 4.92 13.59 16.23
N ILE A 103 4.34 12.56 15.58
CA ILE A 103 3.36 12.74 14.51
C ILE A 103 2.14 13.52 15.03
N GLY A 104 1.60 13.14 16.20
CA GLY A 104 0.44 13.80 16.79
C GLY A 104 0.70 15.28 17.11
N ASP A 105 1.88 15.63 17.61
CA ASP A 105 2.29 17.01 17.91
C ASP A 105 2.43 17.84 16.63
N LEU A 106 3.15 17.33 15.63
CA LEU A 106 3.32 17.99 14.35
C LEU A 106 1.99 18.16 13.60
N ALA A 107 1.12 17.15 13.64
CA ALA A 107 -0.21 17.25 13.06
C ALA A 107 -1.07 18.33 13.73
N ARG A 108 -0.94 18.49 15.07
CA ARG A 108 -1.62 19.55 15.82
C ARG A 108 -1.10 20.92 15.42
N GLU A 109 0.22 21.06 15.27
CA GLU A 109 0.85 22.32 14.82
C GLU A 109 0.41 22.69 13.38
N LEU A 110 0.27 21.71 12.51
CA LEU A 110 -0.26 21.87 11.14
C LEU A 110 -1.81 21.96 11.08
N ARG A 111 -2.50 22.12 12.22
CA ARG A 111 -3.97 22.23 12.33
C ARG A 111 -4.71 20.97 11.83
N ARG A 112 -4.16 19.79 12.10
CA ARG A 112 -4.74 18.47 11.82
C ARG A 112 -5.18 18.30 10.35
N PRO A 113 -4.25 18.37 9.40
CA PRO A 113 -4.55 18.14 8.00
C PRO A 113 -5.03 16.70 7.78
N PRO A 114 -5.79 16.43 6.71
CA PRO A 114 -6.22 15.06 6.41
C PRO A 114 -5.01 14.15 6.18
N MET A 115 -4.94 13.07 6.96
CA MET A 115 -3.90 12.03 6.88
C MET A 115 -4.58 10.65 6.89
N PHE A 116 -3.92 9.65 6.34
CA PHE A 116 -4.25 8.25 6.53
C PHE A 116 -3.30 7.69 7.60
N SER A 117 -3.82 7.53 8.80
CA SER A 117 -3.06 7.09 9.98
C SER A 117 -2.92 5.58 10.00
N ALA A 118 -1.69 5.08 9.82
CA ALA A 118 -1.37 3.67 9.89
C ALA A 118 -0.43 3.40 11.08
N THR A 119 -0.83 2.48 11.96
CA THR A 119 0.00 2.03 13.08
C THR A 119 -0.11 0.53 13.29
N LYS A 120 0.45 0.03 14.41
CA LYS A 120 0.59 -1.40 14.61
C LYS A 120 0.31 -1.80 16.07
N ILE A 121 0.09 -3.09 16.28
CA ILE A 121 0.19 -3.73 17.61
C ILE A 121 1.53 -4.46 17.68
N TRP A 122 2.31 -4.19 18.73
CA TRP A 122 3.58 -4.85 19.00
C TRP A 122 3.72 -5.21 20.47
N THR A 123 2.92 -6.17 20.89
CA THR A 123 2.96 -6.77 22.24
C THR A 123 2.24 -8.12 22.18
N PRO A 124 2.56 -9.10 23.00
CA PRO A 124 1.73 -10.30 23.14
C PRO A 124 0.48 -10.00 24.01
N GLY A 125 -0.56 -10.83 23.80
CA GLY A 125 -1.76 -10.83 24.64
C GLY A 125 -2.82 -9.81 24.24
N ARG A 126 -4.07 -10.26 24.27
CA ARG A 126 -5.25 -9.50 23.82
C ARG A 126 -5.41 -8.16 24.53
N TRP A 127 -5.35 -8.17 25.87
CA TRP A 127 -5.55 -6.96 26.65
C TRP A 127 -4.49 -5.90 26.37
N ALA A 128 -3.20 -6.31 26.37
CA ALA A 128 -2.09 -5.41 26.10
C ALA A 128 -2.17 -4.82 24.68
N GLY A 129 -2.57 -5.64 23.68
CA GLY A 129 -2.79 -5.16 22.31
C GLY A 129 -3.89 -4.10 22.22
N ALA A 130 -5.02 -4.32 22.90
CA ALA A 130 -6.09 -3.32 22.96
C ALA A 130 -5.63 -2.02 23.61
N GLN A 131 -4.88 -2.09 24.73
CA GLN A 131 -4.32 -0.91 25.38
C GLN A 131 -3.32 -0.17 24.50
N GLN A 132 -2.52 -0.87 23.69
CA GLN A 132 -1.64 -0.22 22.73
C GLN A 132 -2.43 0.59 21.69
N VAL A 133 -3.52 0.06 21.14
CA VAL A 133 -4.36 0.81 20.19
C VAL A 133 -4.96 2.06 20.84
N GLU A 134 -5.45 1.95 22.08
CA GLU A 134 -5.97 3.09 22.83
C GLU A 134 -4.90 4.15 23.07
N ARG A 135 -3.67 3.73 23.36
CA ARG A 135 -2.54 4.65 23.50
C ARG A 135 -2.21 5.32 22.17
N SER A 136 -2.15 4.56 21.07
CA SER A 136 -1.90 5.11 19.74
C SER A 136 -2.94 6.17 19.34
N LEU A 137 -4.23 5.93 19.58
CA LEU A 137 -5.30 6.92 19.36
C LEU A 137 -5.01 8.24 20.08
N LYS A 138 -4.59 8.16 21.35
CA LYS A 138 -4.23 9.33 22.15
C LYS A 138 -3.00 10.06 21.63
N LEU A 139 -1.93 9.31 21.29
CA LEU A 139 -0.68 9.88 20.79
C LEU A 139 -0.88 10.58 19.44
N TRP A 140 -1.59 9.95 18.50
CA TRP A 140 -1.97 10.57 17.24
C TRP A 140 -2.98 11.70 17.40
N GLY A 141 -3.70 11.74 18.51
CA GLY A 141 -4.74 12.72 18.81
C GLY A 141 -5.94 12.57 17.86
N VAL A 142 -6.35 11.35 17.56
CA VAL A 142 -7.48 11.01 16.68
C VAL A 142 -8.48 10.12 17.42
N GLU A 143 -9.75 10.19 17.03
CA GLU A 143 -10.81 9.32 17.57
C GLU A 143 -10.82 7.94 16.89
N ARG A 144 -10.29 7.87 15.68
CA ARG A 144 -10.24 6.68 14.84
C ARG A 144 -8.95 6.63 14.05
N LEU A 145 -8.28 5.49 14.07
CA LEU A 145 -7.14 5.18 13.19
C LEU A 145 -7.63 4.62 11.86
N ASP A 146 -6.93 4.92 10.78
CA ASP A 146 -7.29 4.35 9.49
C ASP A 146 -6.88 2.90 9.38
N LEU A 147 -5.65 2.56 9.74
CA LEU A 147 -5.14 1.20 9.66
C LEU A 147 -4.40 0.79 10.93
N VAL A 148 -4.77 -0.35 11.49
CA VAL A 148 -3.99 -1.00 12.55
C VAL A 148 -3.57 -2.39 12.09
N GLN A 149 -2.27 -2.67 12.18
CA GLN A 149 -1.65 -3.90 11.69
C GLN A 149 -1.01 -4.69 12.84
N VAL A 150 -0.99 -6.01 12.76
CA VAL A 150 -0.16 -6.81 13.67
C VAL A 150 1.29 -6.73 13.19
N HIS A 151 2.18 -6.20 14.06
CA HIS A 151 3.57 -5.94 13.71
C HIS A 151 4.41 -7.22 13.71
N ASN A 152 5.09 -7.50 12.59
CA ASN A 152 5.96 -8.65 12.42
C ASN A 152 5.28 -9.98 12.83
N MET A 153 3.97 -10.07 12.62
CA MET A 153 3.15 -11.25 12.94
C MET A 153 3.20 -11.67 14.42
N LEU A 154 3.57 -10.76 15.33
CA LEU A 154 3.66 -11.04 16.76
C LEU A 154 2.27 -11.35 17.34
N ASP A 155 2.08 -12.59 17.78
CA ASP A 155 0.83 -13.06 18.40
C ASP A 155 -0.45 -12.74 17.58
N TRP A 156 -0.34 -12.83 16.25
CA TRP A 156 -1.35 -12.32 15.34
C TRP A 156 -2.74 -12.99 15.50
N ARG A 157 -2.74 -14.30 15.84
CA ARG A 157 -4.01 -15.02 16.05
C ARG A 157 -4.79 -14.50 17.26
N THR A 158 -4.07 -14.08 18.31
CA THR A 158 -4.66 -13.46 19.50
C THR A 158 -5.18 -12.04 19.21
N HIS A 159 -4.49 -11.28 18.33
CA HIS A 159 -4.86 -9.90 18.03
C HIS A 159 -5.97 -9.76 17.00
N LEU A 160 -6.14 -10.71 16.08
CA LEU A 160 -7.16 -10.62 15.02
C LEU A 160 -8.58 -10.39 15.56
N PRO A 161 -9.08 -11.16 16.55
CA PRO A 161 -10.41 -10.91 17.10
C PRO A 161 -10.56 -9.50 17.68
N THR A 162 -9.50 -8.96 18.30
CA THR A 162 -9.48 -7.60 18.86
C THR A 162 -9.57 -6.56 17.74
N LEU A 163 -8.75 -6.68 16.69
CA LEU A 163 -8.81 -5.78 15.55
C LEU A 163 -10.15 -5.84 14.81
N ALA A 164 -10.71 -7.03 14.66
CA ALA A 164 -12.04 -7.19 14.08
C ALA A 164 -13.15 -6.53 14.93
N ALA A 165 -13.05 -6.58 16.26
CA ALA A 165 -13.97 -5.89 17.17
C ALA A 165 -13.82 -4.37 17.02
N LEU A 166 -12.61 -3.83 17.10
CA LEU A 166 -12.32 -2.41 16.94
C LEU A 166 -12.78 -1.86 15.57
N LYS A 167 -12.67 -2.66 14.52
CA LYS A 167 -13.17 -2.31 13.19
C LYS A 167 -14.71 -2.21 13.18
N ARG A 168 -15.41 -3.16 13.79
CA ARG A 168 -16.89 -3.14 13.92
C ARG A 168 -17.37 -1.95 14.77
N GLU A 169 -16.62 -1.57 15.79
CA GLU A 169 -16.88 -0.43 16.67
C GLU A 169 -16.53 0.92 16.02
N GLY A 170 -15.95 0.91 14.82
CA GLY A 170 -15.54 2.11 14.10
C GLY A 170 -14.31 2.82 14.68
N ARG A 171 -13.56 2.16 15.58
CA ARG A 171 -12.32 2.68 16.18
C ARG A 171 -11.13 2.58 15.21
N ILE A 172 -11.19 1.64 14.28
CA ILE A 172 -10.27 1.51 13.17
C ILE A 172 -11.06 1.30 11.87
N ARG A 173 -10.51 1.71 10.73
CA ARG A 173 -11.16 1.50 9.43
C ARG A 173 -10.71 0.22 8.76
N TYR A 174 -9.44 -0.08 8.85
CA TYR A 174 -8.80 -1.22 8.21
C TYR A 174 -7.95 -2.00 9.19
N LEU A 175 -7.87 -3.31 8.99
CA LEU A 175 -6.98 -4.19 9.73
C LEU A 175 -5.95 -4.83 8.79
N GLY A 176 -4.76 -5.08 9.31
CA GLY A 176 -3.69 -5.66 8.51
C GLY A 176 -2.68 -6.47 9.32
N ILE A 177 -1.68 -6.96 8.61
CA ILE A 177 -0.59 -7.75 9.17
C ILE A 177 0.72 -7.39 8.48
N THR A 178 1.84 -7.42 9.23
CA THR A 178 3.13 -7.03 8.67
C THR A 178 4.21 -8.06 8.89
N THR A 179 5.19 -8.05 7.99
CA THR A 179 6.54 -8.60 8.18
C THR A 179 7.57 -7.64 7.61
N SER A 180 8.84 -7.89 7.87
CA SER A 180 9.93 -7.02 7.43
C SER A 180 11.23 -7.81 7.23
N HIS A 181 12.17 -7.26 6.47
CA HIS A 181 13.49 -7.84 6.18
C HIS A 181 13.42 -9.20 5.47
N GLY A 182 12.45 -9.42 4.59
CA GLY A 182 12.27 -10.69 3.89
C GLY A 182 11.95 -11.88 4.80
N ARG A 183 11.60 -11.64 6.09
CA ARG A 183 11.40 -12.69 7.07
C ARG A 183 9.95 -13.17 7.11
N ARG A 184 9.75 -14.43 7.51
CA ARG A 184 8.43 -15.02 7.79
C ARG A 184 7.48 -14.99 6.59
N HIS A 185 7.97 -14.98 5.35
CA HIS A 185 7.14 -14.95 4.15
C HIS A 185 6.21 -16.17 4.08
N ASP A 186 6.68 -17.38 4.44
CA ASP A 186 5.84 -18.58 4.44
C ASP A 186 4.71 -18.52 5.48
N GLU A 187 4.96 -17.90 6.62
CA GLU A 187 3.94 -17.72 7.65
C GLU A 187 2.94 -16.64 7.24
N LEU A 188 3.43 -15.53 6.66
CA LEU A 188 2.57 -14.48 6.13
C LEU A 188 1.68 -15.03 5.01
N GLU A 189 2.23 -15.84 4.11
CA GLU A 189 1.46 -16.49 3.05
C GLU A 189 0.34 -17.36 3.63
N ARG A 190 0.65 -18.19 4.64
CA ARG A 190 -0.38 -19.00 5.33
C ARG A 190 -1.45 -18.12 5.96
N ALA A 191 -1.05 -17.06 6.69
CA ALA A 191 -2.01 -16.14 7.29
C ALA A 191 -2.92 -15.47 6.24
N MET A 192 -2.36 -15.04 5.10
CA MET A 192 -3.13 -14.45 4.00
C MET A 192 -4.08 -15.44 3.34
N ARG A 193 -3.79 -16.74 3.35
CA ARG A 193 -4.70 -17.79 2.87
C ARG A 193 -5.83 -18.07 3.86
N GLU A 194 -5.55 -18.00 5.16
CA GLU A 194 -6.50 -18.26 6.23
C GLU A 194 -7.46 -17.08 6.46
N VAL A 195 -6.97 -15.84 6.35
CA VAL A 195 -7.68 -14.62 6.77
C VAL A 195 -7.74 -13.61 5.64
N ALA A 196 -8.88 -12.93 5.52
CA ALA A 196 -9.04 -11.78 4.64
C ALA A 196 -8.56 -10.51 5.38
N PHE A 197 -7.33 -10.07 5.09
CA PHE A 197 -6.82 -8.79 5.56
C PHE A 197 -7.19 -7.67 4.58
N ASP A 198 -7.47 -6.47 5.09
CA ASP A 198 -7.60 -5.29 4.24
C ASP A 198 -6.24 -4.85 3.70
N PHE A 199 -5.19 -4.97 4.55
CA PHE A 199 -3.81 -4.61 4.21
C PHE A 199 -2.83 -5.70 4.62
N VAL A 200 -1.80 -5.85 3.81
CA VAL A 200 -0.60 -6.62 4.12
C VAL A 200 0.63 -5.74 3.88
N GLN A 201 1.61 -5.85 4.78
CA GLN A 201 2.84 -5.06 4.66
C GLN A 201 4.05 -5.98 4.71
N PHE A 202 4.96 -5.85 3.75
CA PHE A 202 6.19 -6.62 3.65
C PHE A 202 7.27 -5.87 2.87
N THR A 203 8.52 -6.37 2.97
CA THR A 203 9.64 -5.79 2.24
C THR A 203 9.49 -6.04 0.74
N TYR A 204 9.69 -4.96 -0.02
CA TYR A 204 9.78 -5.03 -1.46
C TYR A 204 10.58 -3.83 -2.01
N SER A 205 11.66 -4.13 -2.71
CA SER A 205 12.58 -3.15 -3.31
C SER A 205 13.14 -3.66 -4.64
N ALA A 206 13.99 -2.86 -5.26
CA ALA A 206 14.73 -3.30 -6.46
C ALA A 206 15.76 -4.41 -6.15
N ALA A 207 16.23 -4.51 -4.88
CA ALA A 207 17.17 -5.52 -4.42
C ALA A 207 16.47 -6.74 -3.78
N ASP A 208 15.42 -6.51 -2.98
CA ASP A 208 14.62 -7.57 -2.35
C ASP A 208 13.31 -7.76 -3.12
N ARG A 209 13.28 -8.79 -3.97
CA ARG A 209 12.17 -9.08 -4.91
C ARG A 209 11.46 -10.39 -4.61
N ASP A 210 11.77 -11.06 -3.51
CA ASP A 210 11.21 -12.37 -3.17
C ASP A 210 9.67 -12.36 -3.11
N ALA A 211 9.09 -11.23 -2.73
CA ALA A 211 7.64 -11.05 -2.70
C ALA A 211 6.95 -11.18 -4.09
N GLU A 212 7.70 -10.97 -5.19
CA GLU A 212 7.14 -11.08 -6.56
C GLU A 212 6.68 -12.51 -6.89
N ALA A 213 7.33 -13.52 -6.33
CA ALA A 213 7.04 -14.91 -6.62
C ALA A 213 5.70 -15.38 -6.04
N ARG A 214 5.35 -14.95 -4.81
CA ARG A 214 4.21 -15.50 -4.07
C ARG A 214 3.32 -14.46 -3.40
N LEU A 215 3.89 -13.53 -2.60
CA LEU A 215 3.10 -12.63 -1.75
C LEU A 215 2.33 -11.57 -2.56
N LEU A 216 2.96 -10.95 -3.55
CA LEU A 216 2.29 -9.96 -4.40
C LEU A 216 1.15 -10.55 -5.24
N PRO A 217 1.32 -11.71 -5.93
CA PRO A 217 0.21 -12.40 -6.57
C PRO A 217 -0.92 -12.76 -5.60
N LEU A 218 -0.58 -13.34 -4.43
CA LEU A 218 -1.57 -13.73 -3.43
C LEU A 218 -2.33 -12.53 -2.87
N ALA A 219 -1.66 -11.40 -2.58
CA ALA A 219 -2.32 -10.19 -2.12
C ALA A 219 -3.36 -9.68 -3.13
N ARG A 220 -3.02 -9.67 -4.42
CA ARG A 220 -3.96 -9.31 -5.48
C ARG A 220 -5.15 -10.27 -5.53
N ASP A 221 -4.89 -11.58 -5.49
CA ASP A 221 -5.94 -12.61 -5.61
C ASP A 221 -6.86 -12.62 -4.37
N ARG A 222 -6.34 -12.21 -3.21
CA ARG A 222 -7.10 -12.06 -1.95
C ARG A 222 -7.75 -10.68 -1.78
N GLY A 223 -7.51 -9.74 -2.70
CA GLY A 223 -8.04 -8.39 -2.62
C GLY A 223 -7.48 -7.58 -1.44
N ALA A 224 -6.24 -7.84 -1.03
CA ALA A 224 -5.56 -7.09 0.01
C ALA A 224 -4.73 -5.94 -0.58
N ALA A 225 -4.78 -4.76 0.04
CA ALA A 225 -3.88 -3.67 -0.28
C ALA A 225 -2.46 -3.96 0.23
N VAL A 226 -1.45 -3.64 -0.57
CA VAL A 226 -0.04 -3.89 -0.21
C VAL A 226 0.67 -2.59 0.14
N ILE A 227 1.23 -2.54 1.34
CA ILE A 227 2.22 -1.54 1.73
C ILE A 227 3.61 -2.15 1.59
N ALA A 228 4.45 -1.57 0.73
CA ALA A 228 5.84 -1.98 0.57
C ALA A 228 6.71 -1.21 1.59
N ASN A 229 7.24 -1.91 2.59
CA ASN A 229 8.22 -1.35 3.50
C ASN A 229 9.64 -1.56 2.97
N ARG A 230 10.63 -0.83 3.51
CA ARG A 230 12.05 -0.87 3.11
C ARG A 230 12.26 -0.72 1.60
N PRO A 231 11.60 0.25 0.91
CA PRO A 231 11.71 0.39 -0.54
C PRO A 231 13.12 0.71 -1.01
N PHE A 232 14.01 1.15 -0.09
CA PHE A 232 15.43 1.41 -0.32
C PHE A 232 16.35 0.39 0.36
N ASP A 233 15.81 -0.75 0.77
CA ASP A 233 16.54 -1.81 1.49
C ASP A 233 17.25 -1.31 2.75
N GLY A 234 16.57 -0.45 3.51
CA GLY A 234 17.14 0.18 4.73
C GLY A 234 18.17 1.29 4.46
N GLY A 235 18.41 1.63 3.22
CA GLY A 235 19.42 2.59 2.79
C GLY A 235 20.53 1.98 1.93
N ASP A 236 20.70 0.65 1.97
CA ASP A 236 21.77 -0.07 1.28
C ASP A 236 21.75 0.16 -0.24
N LEU A 237 20.58 0.37 -0.83
CA LEU A 237 20.47 0.68 -2.26
C LEU A 237 21.15 2.02 -2.61
N PHE A 238 21.16 3.01 -1.72
CA PHE A 238 21.89 4.26 -1.97
C PHE A 238 23.40 4.07 -1.90
N ASP A 239 23.87 3.16 -1.03
CA ASP A 239 25.29 2.83 -0.98
C ASP A 239 25.75 2.13 -2.25
N ARG A 240 24.95 1.25 -2.82
CA ARG A 240 25.23 0.55 -4.10
C ARG A 240 25.32 1.51 -5.29
N VAL A 241 24.52 2.57 -5.29
CA VAL A 241 24.52 3.56 -6.40
C VAL A 241 25.31 4.81 -6.10
N ARG A 242 26.01 4.87 -4.96
CA ARG A 242 26.81 6.03 -4.56
C ARG A 242 27.86 6.38 -5.61
N GLY A 243 27.88 7.66 -6.01
CA GLY A 243 28.80 8.15 -7.05
C GLY A 243 28.46 7.70 -8.48
N ARG A 244 27.40 6.93 -8.69
CA ARG A 244 26.94 6.53 -10.02
C ARG A 244 25.99 7.59 -10.59
N ALA A 245 26.24 7.98 -11.84
CA ALA A 245 25.31 8.85 -12.56
C ALA A 245 23.96 8.14 -12.74
N LEU A 246 22.88 8.91 -12.70
CA LEU A 246 21.56 8.39 -13.05
C LEU A 246 21.57 7.94 -14.52
N PRO A 247 21.07 6.74 -14.84
CA PRO A 247 21.02 6.27 -16.23
C PRO A 247 20.24 7.24 -17.12
N SER A 248 20.70 7.48 -18.35
CA SER A 248 20.06 8.45 -19.27
C SER A 248 18.60 8.13 -19.56
N TRP A 249 18.23 6.84 -19.63
CA TRP A 249 16.85 6.39 -19.83
C TRP A 249 15.92 6.70 -18.64
N ALA A 250 16.45 7.08 -17.46
CA ALA A 250 15.62 7.46 -16.32
C ALA A 250 14.76 8.70 -16.63
N ALA A 251 15.21 9.57 -17.55
CA ALA A 251 14.45 10.71 -18.04
C ALA A 251 13.16 10.29 -18.79
N GLU A 252 13.11 9.10 -19.39
CA GLU A 252 11.94 8.59 -20.08
C GLU A 252 10.74 8.35 -19.14
N ILE A 253 11.02 8.17 -17.85
CA ILE A 253 10.01 8.02 -16.80
C ILE A 253 10.06 9.20 -15.80
N ASP A 254 10.54 10.35 -16.23
CA ASP A 254 10.57 11.60 -15.48
C ASP A 254 11.29 11.49 -14.12
N CYS A 255 12.36 10.69 -14.04
CA CYS A 255 13.20 10.59 -12.85
C CYS A 255 14.42 11.51 -12.96
N THR A 256 14.69 12.28 -11.91
CA THR A 256 15.81 13.20 -11.80
C THR A 256 16.85 12.78 -10.75
N ASN A 257 16.56 11.72 -9.98
CA ASN A 257 17.45 11.17 -8.96
C ASN A 257 17.15 9.69 -8.70
N TRP A 258 18.06 9.02 -7.99
CA TRP A 258 17.95 7.61 -7.66
C TRP A 258 16.76 7.28 -6.76
N ALA A 259 16.38 8.16 -5.83
CA ALA A 259 15.24 7.91 -4.95
C ALA A 259 13.95 7.77 -5.76
N GLN A 260 13.71 8.64 -6.74
CA GLN A 260 12.56 8.55 -7.63
C GLN A 260 12.59 7.27 -8.46
N LEU A 261 13.74 6.91 -9.02
CA LEU A 261 13.92 5.72 -9.85
C LEU A 261 13.61 4.44 -9.07
N LEU A 262 14.17 4.31 -7.87
CA LEU A 262 13.96 3.17 -6.98
C LEU A 262 12.52 3.08 -6.48
N LEU A 263 11.89 4.20 -6.11
CA LEU A 263 10.48 4.21 -5.70
C LEU A 263 9.54 3.89 -6.85
N LYS A 264 9.79 4.42 -8.05
CA LYS A 264 8.98 4.08 -9.23
C LYS A 264 9.07 2.60 -9.58
N PHE A 265 10.21 1.94 -9.35
CA PHE A 265 10.28 0.48 -9.44
C PHE A 265 9.23 -0.18 -8.54
N VAL A 266 9.17 0.20 -7.27
CA VAL A 266 8.26 -0.39 -6.29
C VAL A 266 6.80 -0.10 -6.63
N VAL A 267 6.45 1.18 -6.81
CA VAL A 267 5.06 1.61 -6.95
C VAL A 267 4.45 1.30 -8.32
N SER A 268 5.26 1.00 -9.33
CA SER A 268 4.77 0.55 -10.64
C SER A 268 4.29 -0.90 -10.65
N HIS A 269 4.66 -1.70 -9.65
CA HIS A 269 4.13 -3.06 -9.54
C HIS A 269 2.61 -3.03 -9.31
N PRO A 270 1.79 -3.73 -10.14
CA PRO A 270 0.34 -3.58 -10.12
C PRO A 270 -0.34 -4.00 -8.81
N ALA A 271 0.29 -4.86 -8.02
CA ALA A 271 -0.21 -5.31 -6.72
C ALA A 271 0.21 -4.40 -5.55
N VAL A 272 1.16 -3.47 -5.73
CA VAL A 272 1.59 -2.55 -4.66
C VAL A 272 0.64 -1.36 -4.58
N THR A 273 0.08 -1.10 -3.41
CA THR A 273 -0.80 0.04 -3.16
C THR A 273 0.01 1.28 -2.79
N CYS A 274 0.97 1.14 -1.88
CA CYS A 274 1.77 2.26 -1.38
C CYS A 274 3.16 1.78 -0.96
N ALA A 275 4.20 2.57 -1.22
CA ALA A 275 5.54 2.40 -0.65
C ALA A 275 5.76 3.43 0.46
N ILE A 276 6.44 3.05 1.56
CA ILE A 276 6.64 3.91 2.73
C ILE A 276 8.13 4.16 3.02
N PRO A 277 8.83 4.94 2.15
CA PRO A 277 10.17 5.40 2.47
C PRO A 277 10.15 6.24 3.75
N ALA A 278 11.21 6.15 4.56
CA ALA A 278 11.37 6.94 5.77
C ALA A 278 12.49 7.96 5.60
N THR A 279 12.29 9.17 6.11
CA THR A 279 13.31 10.22 6.15
C THR A 279 13.01 11.27 7.22
N SER A 280 14.06 11.83 7.82
CA SER A 280 14.00 13.00 8.70
C SER A 280 14.44 14.30 7.98
N GLN A 281 14.74 14.23 6.69
CA GLN A 281 15.26 15.37 5.93
C GLN A 281 14.26 15.81 4.85
N ALA A 282 13.87 17.09 4.89
CA ALA A 282 12.94 17.66 3.92
C ALA A 282 13.44 17.60 2.47
N ALA A 283 14.77 17.64 2.26
CA ALA A 283 15.37 17.49 0.93
C ALA A 283 15.10 16.09 0.36
N HIS A 284 15.40 15.05 1.13
CA HIS A 284 15.13 13.66 0.73
C HIS A 284 13.63 13.38 0.58
N LEU A 285 12.79 14.01 1.41
CA LEU A 285 11.34 13.90 1.22
C LEU A 285 10.91 14.42 -0.15
N ARG A 286 11.39 15.63 -0.54
CA ARG A 286 11.06 16.21 -1.85
C ARG A 286 11.50 15.33 -3.02
N GLU A 287 12.63 14.65 -2.89
CA GLU A 287 13.07 13.64 -3.84
C GLU A 287 12.10 12.46 -3.91
N ASN A 288 11.75 11.89 -2.76
CA ASN A 288 10.84 10.74 -2.65
C ASN A 288 9.45 11.02 -3.25
N VAL A 289 8.85 12.18 -2.92
CA VAL A 289 7.51 12.51 -3.41
C VAL A 289 7.47 12.83 -4.90
N GLY A 290 8.62 13.04 -5.54
CA GLY A 290 8.72 13.11 -6.99
C GLY A 290 8.23 11.83 -7.69
N ALA A 291 8.34 10.68 -7.03
CA ALA A 291 7.80 9.42 -7.54
C ALA A 291 6.26 9.34 -7.56
N LEU A 292 5.57 10.30 -6.95
CA LEU A 292 4.10 10.44 -7.06
C LEU A 292 3.65 10.86 -8.47
N ARG A 293 4.55 11.36 -9.31
CA ARG A 293 4.20 11.97 -10.61
C ARG A 293 5.05 11.42 -11.76
N GLY A 294 4.66 11.81 -12.97
CA GLY A 294 5.34 11.42 -14.19
C GLY A 294 5.04 9.98 -14.61
N ARG A 295 5.72 9.47 -15.63
CA ARG A 295 5.48 8.11 -16.14
C ARG A 295 5.98 7.05 -15.17
N LEU A 296 5.22 5.96 -15.05
CA LEU A 296 5.64 4.77 -14.33
C LEU A 296 6.33 3.79 -15.28
N PRO A 297 7.38 3.09 -14.83
CA PRO A 297 8.07 2.09 -15.63
C PRO A 297 7.14 0.91 -15.97
N ASP A 298 7.25 0.44 -17.19
CA ASP A 298 6.69 -0.84 -17.61
C ASP A 298 7.55 -2.03 -17.13
N ALA A 299 7.18 -3.25 -17.53
CA ALA A 299 7.90 -4.45 -17.11
C ALA A 299 9.36 -4.51 -17.63
N ALA A 300 9.63 -3.95 -18.82
CA ALA A 300 11.00 -3.90 -19.37
C ALA A 300 11.86 -2.89 -18.60
N MET A 301 11.33 -1.69 -18.38
CA MET A 301 12.01 -0.65 -17.64
C MET A 301 12.25 -1.07 -16.17
N ARG A 302 11.31 -1.78 -15.53
CA ARG A 302 11.50 -2.35 -14.18
C ARG A 302 12.71 -3.30 -14.13
N ARG A 303 12.92 -4.14 -15.17
CA ARG A 303 14.11 -5.00 -15.23
C ARG A 303 15.40 -4.19 -15.34
N LEU A 304 15.40 -3.13 -16.14
CA LEU A 304 16.55 -2.23 -16.26
C LEU A 304 16.86 -1.53 -14.92
N ILE A 305 15.82 -1.08 -14.19
CA ILE A 305 16.00 -0.46 -12.86
C ILE A 305 16.62 -1.48 -11.88
N ALA A 306 16.11 -2.70 -11.83
CA ALA A 306 16.64 -3.74 -10.94
C ALA A 306 18.12 -4.06 -11.26
N GLN A 307 18.49 -4.14 -12.53
CA GLN A 307 19.88 -4.33 -12.97
C GLN A 307 20.78 -3.15 -12.61
N ALA A 308 20.26 -1.94 -12.75
CA ALA A 308 21.02 -0.72 -12.42
C ALA A 308 21.20 -0.54 -10.90
N ALA A 309 20.32 -1.09 -10.08
CA ALA A 309 20.36 -1.02 -8.61
C ALA A 309 21.18 -2.14 -7.95
N GLY A 310 21.45 -3.23 -8.64
CA GLY A 310 22.29 -4.36 -8.20
C GLY A 310 23.72 -4.13 -8.60
#